data_636990fafdaaf601f77d13b154362490
#
_entry.id   636990fafdaaf601f77d13b154362490
#
_cell.length_a   1.000
_cell.length_b   1.000
_cell.length_c   1.000
_cell.angle_alpha   90.00
_cell.angle_beta   90.00
_cell.angle_gamma   90.00
#
_symmetry.space_group_name_H-M   'P 1'
#
loop_
_entity.id
_entity.type
_entity.pdbx_description
1 polymer ?
#
loop_
_entity_poly.entity_id
_entity_poly.type
_entity_poly.pdbx_seq_one_letter_code
_entity_poly.pdbx_strand_id
1 'polypeptide(L)'
;PSSTKADGVVLLPEQAIVRAGVDGFLARQLVAYGSPVGKGDALFVLINPELERDLAVLRARITELAARRDAAGFEDRLGRDIQAERLAELRAELAELARRRAGLVLRSPGAGVLRSPALGDRLGRLVAQGELLGYVADDAQAMVRVIAVQADAARIRDGVEAVRVRLADRASEILPGELLGEVPAASDALPSAALGSRAGGAIPVDARDPQGRQTLHEVFAFDIAVPYAQALQFIGSRAYVRFEHAPVPLLARGYDSVRRLVMSEIGE
;
A
#
# COMPACT_ATOMS: atom_id res chain seq x y z
N PRO A 1 25.63 -22.96 9.08
CA PRO A 1 24.82 -21.75 9.11
C PRO A 1 23.33 -22.15 9.19
N SER A 2 22.58 -21.56 10.12
CA SER A 2 21.14 -21.73 10.18
C SER A 2 20.48 -20.82 9.17
N SER A 3 19.48 -21.31 8.45
CA SER A 3 18.74 -20.49 7.51
C SER A 3 17.25 -20.75 7.63
N THR A 4 16.45 -19.69 7.50
CA THR A 4 14.99 -19.74 7.40
C THR A 4 14.61 -19.51 5.94
N LYS A 5 13.66 -20.31 5.45
CA LYS A 5 13.11 -20.14 4.10
C LYS A 5 11.66 -19.70 4.21
N ALA A 6 11.28 -18.73 3.40
CA ALA A 6 9.91 -18.26 3.34
C ALA A 6 9.55 -17.85 1.91
N ASP A 7 8.26 -17.95 1.59
CA ASP A 7 7.73 -17.55 0.29
C ASP A 7 7.30 -16.07 0.35
N GLY A 8 7.56 -15.35 -0.71
CA GLY A 8 7.18 -13.96 -0.88
C GLY A 8 6.58 -13.70 -2.25
N VAL A 9 6.10 -12.50 -2.42
CA VAL A 9 5.58 -11.99 -3.69
C VAL A 9 6.21 -10.64 -3.99
N VAL A 10 6.53 -10.42 -5.25
CA VAL A 10 7.02 -9.12 -5.72
C VAL A 10 5.84 -8.16 -5.73
N LEU A 11 5.94 -7.08 -4.97
CA LEU A 11 4.93 -6.04 -4.86
C LEU A 11 5.52 -4.69 -5.24
N LEU A 12 4.64 -3.81 -5.68
CA LEU A 12 4.96 -2.39 -5.71
C LEU A 12 4.80 -1.83 -4.29
N PRO A 13 5.73 -1.01 -3.82
CA PRO A 13 5.50 -0.22 -2.62
C PRO A 13 4.21 0.59 -2.79
N GLU A 14 3.36 0.65 -1.76
CA GLU A 14 2.13 1.46 -1.81
C GLU A 14 2.42 2.92 -2.17
N GLN A 15 3.58 3.40 -1.75
CA GLN A 15 4.11 4.73 -2.08
C GLN A 15 4.45 4.93 -3.56
N ALA A 16 4.47 3.86 -4.37
CA ALA A 16 4.70 3.92 -5.80
C ALA A 16 3.40 4.00 -6.61
N ILE A 17 2.25 3.72 -5.99
CA ILE A 17 0.98 3.55 -6.67
C ILE A 17 0.29 4.89 -6.88
N VAL A 18 -0.13 5.18 -8.12
CA VAL A 18 -0.91 6.35 -8.49
C VAL A 18 -2.36 5.93 -8.68
N ARG A 19 -3.20 6.23 -7.67
CA ARG A 19 -4.65 5.96 -7.68
C ARG A 19 -5.45 7.24 -7.75
N ALA A 20 -6.63 7.15 -8.35
CA ALA A 20 -7.60 8.25 -8.33
C ALA A 20 -8.07 8.52 -6.89
N GLY A 21 -7.94 9.75 -6.43
CA GLY A 21 -8.43 10.17 -5.12
C GLY A 21 -9.93 10.39 -5.07
N VAL A 22 -10.54 10.67 -6.23
CA VAL A 22 -11.98 10.92 -6.43
C VAL A 22 -12.40 10.42 -7.80
N ASP A 23 -13.70 10.19 -7.98
CA ASP A 23 -14.27 9.84 -9.27
C ASP A 23 -14.16 11.01 -10.26
N GLY A 24 -13.92 10.70 -11.53
CA GLY A 24 -13.85 11.72 -12.57
C GLY A 24 -13.49 11.15 -13.93
N PHE A 25 -13.65 11.95 -14.97
CA PHE A 25 -13.23 11.57 -16.32
C PHE A 25 -11.77 11.95 -16.52
N LEU A 26 -10.95 11.05 -17.06
CA LEU A 26 -9.55 11.34 -17.37
C LEU A 26 -9.47 12.31 -18.53
N ALA A 27 -9.22 13.58 -18.21
CA ALA A 27 -9.18 14.64 -19.22
C ALA A 27 -7.81 14.77 -19.88
N ARG A 28 -6.73 14.62 -19.12
CA ARG A 28 -5.36 14.76 -19.63
C ARG A 28 -4.39 13.86 -18.89
N GLN A 29 -3.46 13.33 -19.64
CA GLN A 29 -2.21 12.78 -19.14
C GLN A 29 -1.12 13.84 -19.38
N LEU A 30 -0.47 14.30 -18.32
CA LEU A 30 0.53 15.39 -18.39
C LEU A 30 1.93 14.86 -18.64
N VAL A 31 2.19 13.64 -18.22
CA VAL A 31 3.49 12.97 -18.36
C VAL A 31 3.30 11.65 -19.09
N ALA A 32 4.08 11.42 -20.13
CA ALA A 32 4.03 10.16 -20.87
C ALA A 32 4.54 8.99 -20.02
N TYR A 33 3.98 7.79 -20.23
CA TYR A 33 4.53 6.59 -19.61
C TYR A 33 5.97 6.35 -20.08
N GLY A 34 6.83 5.92 -19.17
CA GLY A 34 8.26 5.77 -19.42
C GLY A 34 9.09 7.00 -19.10
N SER A 35 8.48 8.13 -18.77
CA SER A 35 9.20 9.36 -18.43
C SER A 35 9.58 9.40 -16.95
N PRO A 36 10.73 9.99 -16.61
CA PRO A 36 11.12 10.24 -15.23
C PRO A 36 10.23 11.34 -14.62
N VAL A 37 9.89 11.19 -13.34
CA VAL A 37 9.07 12.13 -12.58
C VAL A 37 9.63 12.32 -11.18
N GLY A 38 9.45 13.52 -10.63
CA GLY A 38 9.77 13.85 -9.26
C GLY A 38 8.56 13.69 -8.33
N LYS A 39 8.81 13.66 -7.01
CA LYS A 39 7.74 13.67 -6.02
C LYS A 39 6.91 14.95 -6.13
N GLY A 40 5.59 14.81 -6.23
CA GLY A 40 4.64 15.91 -6.33
C GLY A 40 4.33 16.37 -7.76
N ASP A 41 5.05 15.87 -8.77
CA ASP A 41 4.77 16.20 -10.18
C ASP A 41 3.34 15.78 -10.54
N ALA A 42 2.64 16.65 -11.28
CA ALA A 42 1.31 16.36 -11.77
C ALA A 42 1.37 15.37 -12.94
N LEU A 43 0.68 14.24 -12.80
CA LEU A 43 0.72 13.15 -13.77
C LEU A 43 -0.55 13.08 -14.62
N PHE A 44 -1.72 13.17 -13.97
CA PHE A 44 -3.01 13.07 -14.61
C PHE A 44 -3.95 14.16 -14.11
N VAL A 45 -4.86 14.59 -14.98
CA VAL A 45 -5.93 15.52 -14.63
C VAL A 45 -7.27 14.85 -14.92
N LEU A 46 -8.08 14.72 -13.87
CA LEU A 46 -9.46 14.31 -13.97
C LEU A 46 -10.37 15.56 -14.01
N ILE A 47 -11.55 15.41 -14.58
CA ILE A 47 -12.64 16.39 -14.50
C ILE A 47 -13.86 15.72 -13.88
N ASN A 48 -14.53 16.44 -13.00
CA ASN A 48 -15.79 16.02 -12.42
C ASN A 48 -16.77 17.20 -12.46
N PRO A 49 -17.65 17.28 -13.48
CA PRO A 49 -18.58 18.39 -13.65
C PRO A 49 -19.61 18.49 -12.52
N GLU A 50 -19.93 17.38 -11.87
CA GLU A 50 -20.87 17.36 -10.74
C GLU A 50 -20.25 18.04 -9.53
N LEU A 51 -19.02 17.68 -9.18
CA LEU A 51 -18.27 18.31 -8.09
C LEU A 51 -18.08 19.83 -8.32
N GLU A 52 -17.83 20.25 -9.55
CA GLU A 52 -17.70 21.70 -9.87
C GLU A 52 -19.03 22.43 -9.71
N ARG A 53 -20.17 21.80 -10.08
CA ARG A 53 -21.50 22.36 -9.83
C ARG A 53 -21.81 22.47 -8.34
N ASP A 54 -21.52 21.42 -7.56
CA ASP A 54 -21.76 21.42 -6.12
C ASP A 54 -20.96 22.50 -5.42
N LEU A 55 -19.69 22.66 -5.80
CA LEU A 55 -18.86 23.76 -5.32
C LEU A 55 -19.43 25.14 -5.65
N ALA A 56 -19.94 25.33 -6.87
CA ALA A 56 -20.54 26.59 -7.28
C ALA A 56 -21.81 26.90 -6.49
N VAL A 57 -22.70 25.92 -6.33
CA VAL A 57 -23.95 26.05 -5.55
C VAL A 57 -23.63 26.38 -4.09
N LEU A 58 -22.69 25.66 -3.49
CA LEU A 58 -22.34 25.86 -2.07
C LEU A 58 -21.71 27.24 -1.83
N ARG A 59 -20.84 27.70 -2.77
CA ARG A 59 -20.30 29.07 -2.69
C ARG A 59 -21.38 30.13 -2.77
N ALA A 60 -22.36 29.97 -3.68
CA ALA A 60 -23.48 30.90 -3.82
C ALA A 60 -24.31 30.94 -2.52
N ARG A 61 -24.61 29.79 -1.90
CA ARG A 61 -25.30 29.71 -0.62
C ARG A 61 -24.57 30.41 0.51
N ILE A 62 -23.26 30.22 0.60
CA ILE A 62 -22.44 30.90 1.61
C ILE A 62 -22.50 32.42 1.41
N THR A 63 -22.37 32.87 0.16
CA THR A 63 -22.44 34.31 -0.17
C THR A 63 -23.81 34.89 0.21
N GLU A 64 -24.89 34.22 -0.15
CA GLU A 64 -26.26 34.64 0.19
C GLU A 64 -26.48 34.71 1.69
N LEU A 65 -26.10 33.65 2.44
CA LEU A 65 -26.27 33.61 3.87
C LEU A 65 -25.43 34.63 4.61
N ALA A 66 -24.21 34.87 4.13
CA ALA A 66 -23.33 35.93 4.65
C ALA A 66 -23.93 37.33 4.46
N ALA A 67 -24.48 37.59 3.26
CA ALA A 67 -25.14 38.86 3.00
C ALA A 67 -26.41 39.07 3.88
N ARG A 68 -27.19 38.02 4.09
CA ARG A 68 -28.36 38.06 4.99
C ARG A 68 -27.96 38.33 6.45
N ARG A 69 -26.90 37.66 6.93
CA ARG A 69 -26.36 37.89 8.25
C ARG A 69 -25.90 39.36 8.45
N ASP A 70 -25.21 39.89 7.45
CA ASP A 70 -24.64 41.24 7.49
C ASP A 70 -25.73 42.32 7.37
N ALA A 71 -26.85 41.98 6.70
CA ALA A 71 -28.04 42.85 6.61
C ALA A 71 -28.94 42.80 7.89
N ALA A 72 -28.81 41.76 8.74
CA ALA A 72 -29.56 41.63 9.96
C ALA A 72 -29.14 42.70 10.98
N GLY A 73 -30.10 43.46 11.50
CA GLY A 73 -29.85 44.55 12.45
C GLY A 73 -29.20 44.10 13.77
N PHE A 74 -28.67 45.04 14.52
CA PHE A 74 -27.95 44.77 15.78
C PHE A 74 -28.84 44.18 16.87
N GLU A 75 -30.15 44.25 16.74
CA GLU A 75 -31.12 43.84 17.78
C GLU A 75 -31.36 42.32 17.82
N ASP A 76 -31.09 41.59 16.72
CA ASP A 76 -31.27 40.13 16.68
C ASP A 76 -29.93 39.37 16.86
N ARG A 77 -29.46 39.33 18.10
CA ARG A 77 -28.24 38.57 18.44
C ARG A 77 -28.39 37.09 18.23
N LEU A 78 -29.50 36.49 18.65
CA LEU A 78 -29.74 35.06 18.53
C LEU A 78 -29.81 34.59 17.08
N GLY A 79 -30.52 35.35 16.25
CA GLY A 79 -30.58 35.06 14.80
C GLY A 79 -29.22 35.14 14.14
N ARG A 80 -28.37 36.08 14.52
CA ARG A 80 -26.98 36.14 13.99
C ARG A 80 -26.11 35.00 14.44
N ASP A 81 -26.23 34.55 15.67
CA ASP A 81 -25.45 33.43 16.20
C ASP A 81 -25.83 32.12 15.46
N ILE A 82 -27.13 31.86 15.23
CA ILE A 82 -27.62 30.74 14.45
C ILE A 82 -27.09 30.78 12.98
N GLN A 83 -27.12 31.99 12.37
CA GLN A 83 -26.59 32.15 11.01
C GLN A 83 -25.07 31.99 10.94
N ALA A 84 -24.35 32.40 11.98
CA ALA A 84 -22.91 32.22 12.08
C ALA A 84 -22.53 30.74 12.17
N GLU A 85 -23.26 29.96 12.99
CA GLU A 85 -23.08 28.51 13.08
C GLU A 85 -23.36 27.82 11.73
N ARG A 86 -24.46 28.19 11.07
CA ARG A 86 -24.79 27.64 9.76
C ARG A 86 -23.74 27.99 8.69
N LEU A 87 -23.18 29.19 8.72
CA LEU A 87 -22.08 29.58 7.86
C LEU A 87 -20.81 28.76 8.14
N ALA A 88 -20.53 28.44 9.40
CA ALA A 88 -19.40 27.61 9.76
C ALA A 88 -19.55 26.18 9.20
N GLU A 89 -20.73 25.58 9.31
CA GLU A 89 -21.04 24.28 8.70
C GLU A 89 -20.84 24.27 7.18
N LEU A 90 -21.45 25.24 6.47
CA LEU A 90 -21.32 25.35 5.02
C LEU A 90 -19.88 25.58 4.56
N ARG A 91 -19.09 26.32 5.33
CA ARG A 91 -17.66 26.51 5.05
C ARG A 91 -16.85 25.23 5.28
N ALA A 92 -17.19 24.45 6.28
CA ALA A 92 -16.58 23.14 6.51
C ALA A 92 -16.87 22.18 5.34
N GLU A 93 -18.13 22.15 4.88
CA GLU A 93 -18.55 21.39 3.70
C GLU A 93 -17.80 21.85 2.43
N LEU A 94 -17.68 23.18 2.23
CA LEU A 94 -16.92 23.75 1.12
C LEU A 94 -15.45 23.34 1.17
N ALA A 95 -14.84 23.29 2.34
CA ALA A 95 -13.47 22.86 2.51
C ALA A 95 -13.30 21.38 2.13
N GLU A 96 -14.28 20.54 2.45
CA GLU A 96 -14.26 19.13 2.07
C GLU A 96 -14.38 18.94 0.55
N LEU A 97 -15.34 19.61 -0.09
CA LEU A 97 -15.47 19.57 -1.55
C LEU A 97 -14.22 20.15 -2.25
N ALA A 98 -13.60 21.19 -1.68
CA ALA A 98 -12.35 21.74 -2.20
C ALA A 98 -11.18 20.74 -2.10
N ARG A 99 -11.09 19.96 -1.02
CA ARG A 99 -10.11 18.86 -0.90
C ARG A 99 -10.35 17.79 -1.96
N ARG A 100 -11.60 17.36 -2.16
CA ARG A 100 -11.96 16.42 -3.23
C ARG A 100 -11.59 16.95 -4.61
N ARG A 101 -11.85 18.24 -4.87
CA ARG A 101 -11.45 18.91 -6.11
C ARG A 101 -9.94 18.88 -6.31
N ALA A 102 -9.15 19.12 -5.26
CA ALA A 102 -7.70 19.05 -5.35
C ALA A 102 -7.22 17.64 -5.72
N GLY A 103 -7.95 16.59 -5.32
CA GLY A 103 -7.72 15.20 -5.68
C GLY A 103 -7.95 14.86 -7.16
N LEU A 104 -8.54 15.76 -7.95
CA LEU A 104 -8.69 15.58 -9.40
C LEU A 104 -7.34 15.72 -10.15
N VAL A 105 -6.33 16.32 -9.54
CA VAL A 105 -4.97 16.34 -10.07
C VAL A 105 -4.16 15.28 -9.37
N LEU A 106 -3.90 14.18 -10.06
CA LEU A 106 -3.10 13.09 -9.53
C LEU A 106 -1.62 13.44 -9.64
N ARG A 107 -0.94 13.33 -8.51
CA ARG A 107 0.47 13.68 -8.40
C ARG A 107 1.33 12.47 -8.11
N SER A 108 2.58 12.55 -8.51
CA SER A 108 3.57 11.51 -8.20
C SER A 108 3.80 11.42 -6.69
N PRO A 109 3.67 10.23 -6.09
CA PRO A 109 3.94 10.03 -4.67
C PRO A 109 5.43 9.99 -4.35
N GLY A 110 6.28 9.72 -5.34
CA GLY A 110 7.73 9.62 -5.22
C GLY A 110 8.47 10.04 -6.47
N ALA A 111 9.79 9.96 -6.46
CA ALA A 111 10.62 10.07 -7.64
C ALA A 111 10.77 8.69 -8.31
N GLY A 112 10.87 8.65 -9.64
CA GLY A 112 11.02 7.42 -10.39
C GLY A 112 10.52 7.56 -11.84
N VAL A 113 10.18 6.45 -12.46
CA VAL A 113 9.66 6.41 -13.83
C VAL A 113 8.16 6.06 -13.80
N LEU A 114 7.35 6.87 -14.45
CA LEU A 114 5.91 6.61 -14.56
C LEU A 114 5.65 5.41 -15.48
N ARG A 115 4.99 4.39 -14.96
CA ARG A 115 4.64 3.16 -15.68
C ARG A 115 3.12 2.98 -15.73
N SER A 116 2.62 2.33 -16.79
CA SER A 116 1.20 1.98 -16.93
C SER A 116 0.95 0.54 -16.50
N PRO A 117 -0.14 0.25 -15.76
CA PRO A 117 -0.53 -1.11 -15.43
C PRO A 117 -1.17 -1.86 -16.62
N ALA A 118 -1.62 -1.14 -17.66
CA ALA A 118 -2.22 -1.71 -18.86
C ALA A 118 -1.99 -0.80 -20.07
N LEU A 119 -1.74 -1.41 -21.21
CA LEU A 119 -1.69 -0.73 -22.50
C LEU A 119 -3.11 -0.38 -22.96
N GLY A 120 -3.39 0.88 -23.17
CA GLY A 120 -4.67 1.35 -23.74
C GLY A 120 -4.85 2.85 -23.56
N ASP A 121 -5.52 3.46 -24.54
CA ASP A 121 -5.93 4.85 -24.45
C ASP A 121 -7.08 4.98 -23.44
N ARG A 122 -6.86 5.74 -22.37
CA ARG A 122 -7.79 5.92 -21.26
C ARG A 122 -8.40 7.32 -21.21
N LEU A 123 -8.01 8.20 -22.16
CA LEU A 123 -8.54 9.55 -22.22
C LEU A 123 -10.05 9.56 -22.44
N GLY A 124 -10.74 10.42 -21.71
CA GLY A 124 -12.20 10.54 -21.75
C GLY A 124 -12.98 9.47 -20.98
N ARG A 125 -12.31 8.44 -20.42
CA ARG A 125 -12.97 7.38 -19.63
C ARG A 125 -13.25 7.86 -18.20
N LEU A 126 -14.38 7.38 -17.66
CA LEU A 126 -14.67 7.50 -16.23
C LEU A 126 -13.66 6.64 -15.43
N VAL A 127 -13.06 7.25 -14.44
CA VAL A 127 -12.13 6.65 -13.48
C VAL A 127 -12.81 6.70 -12.12
N ALA A 128 -12.94 5.56 -11.47
CA ALA A 128 -13.52 5.48 -10.13
C ALA A 128 -12.47 5.81 -9.06
N GLN A 129 -12.91 6.31 -7.91
CA GLN A 129 -12.06 6.50 -6.74
C GLN A 129 -11.34 5.19 -6.38
N GLY A 130 -10.04 5.27 -6.10
CA GLY A 130 -9.21 4.12 -5.81
C GLY A 130 -8.68 3.37 -7.05
N GLU A 131 -9.18 3.68 -8.24
CA GLU A 131 -8.72 3.03 -9.48
C GLU A 131 -7.25 3.34 -9.75
N LEU A 132 -6.51 2.30 -10.16
CA LEU A 132 -5.09 2.38 -10.50
C LEU A 132 -4.91 2.99 -11.90
N LEU A 133 -4.25 4.13 -11.98
CA LEU A 133 -3.91 4.80 -13.24
C LEU A 133 -2.46 4.57 -13.66
N GLY A 134 -1.59 4.36 -12.71
CA GLY A 134 -0.17 4.14 -12.97
C GLY A 134 0.58 3.84 -11.70
N TYR A 135 1.85 3.65 -11.84
CA TYR A 135 2.78 3.58 -10.72
C TYR A 135 4.09 4.28 -11.07
N VAL A 136 4.71 4.84 -10.07
CA VAL A 136 6.02 5.49 -10.19
C VAL A 136 7.02 4.56 -9.51
N ALA A 137 7.86 3.92 -10.31
CA ALA A 137 8.83 2.98 -9.81
C ALA A 137 10.24 3.55 -9.96
N ASP A 138 11.02 3.40 -8.93
CA ASP A 138 12.46 3.49 -9.03
C ASP A 138 12.96 2.17 -9.62
N ASP A 139 13.53 2.24 -10.82
CA ASP A 139 14.07 1.06 -11.50
C ASP A 139 15.23 0.40 -10.74
N ALA A 140 15.71 1.02 -9.67
CA ALA A 140 16.81 0.49 -8.86
C ALA A 140 16.36 -0.53 -7.81
N GLN A 141 15.12 -0.50 -7.34
CA GLN A 141 14.66 -1.37 -6.25
C GLN A 141 13.25 -1.92 -6.49
N ALA A 142 13.12 -3.22 -6.22
CA ALA A 142 11.82 -3.88 -6.08
C ALA A 142 11.58 -4.24 -4.61
N MET A 143 10.33 -4.34 -4.23
CA MET A 143 9.94 -4.81 -2.91
C MET A 143 9.40 -6.23 -3.01
N VAL A 144 9.92 -7.11 -2.17
CA VAL A 144 9.39 -8.47 -1.99
C VAL A 144 8.77 -8.54 -0.59
N ARG A 145 7.47 -8.78 -0.52
CA ARG A 145 6.78 -9.06 0.73
C ARG A 145 6.78 -10.55 0.99
N VAL A 146 7.44 -10.95 2.05
CA VAL A 146 7.60 -12.33 2.49
C VAL A 146 6.62 -12.63 3.61
N ILE A 147 6.03 -13.80 3.58
CA ILE A 147 5.12 -14.27 4.62
C ILE A 147 5.79 -15.40 5.40
N ALA A 148 5.81 -15.24 6.71
CA ALA A 148 6.38 -16.20 7.63
C ALA A 148 5.35 -16.64 8.69
N VAL A 149 5.37 -17.92 9.05
CA VAL A 149 4.65 -18.43 10.24
C VAL A 149 5.37 -17.97 11.51
N GLN A 150 4.67 -17.99 12.64
CA GLN A 150 5.19 -17.48 13.92
C GLN A 150 6.60 -17.98 14.30
N ALA A 151 6.86 -19.28 14.09
CA ALA A 151 8.16 -19.87 14.44
C ALA A 151 9.31 -19.33 13.57
N ASP A 152 9.05 -19.06 12.29
CA ASP A 152 10.04 -18.50 11.37
C ASP A 152 10.16 -16.98 11.53
N ALA A 153 9.06 -16.30 11.83
CA ALA A 153 9.05 -14.88 12.16
C ALA A 153 9.92 -14.57 13.38
N ALA A 154 9.83 -15.40 14.43
CA ALA A 154 10.68 -15.26 15.61
C ALA A 154 12.17 -15.35 15.25
N ARG A 155 12.56 -16.32 14.41
CA ARG A 155 13.96 -16.46 13.97
C ARG A 155 14.45 -15.28 13.12
N ILE A 156 13.56 -14.72 12.29
CA ILE A 156 13.89 -13.54 11.47
C ILE A 156 14.13 -12.32 12.38
N ARG A 157 13.29 -12.16 13.43
CA ARG A 157 13.44 -11.08 14.42
C ARG A 157 14.72 -11.20 15.25
N ASP A 158 15.14 -12.43 15.58
CA ASP A 158 16.36 -12.70 16.37
C ASP A 158 17.65 -12.26 15.66
N GLY A 159 17.59 -11.96 14.36
CA GLY A 159 18.67 -11.41 13.58
C GLY A 159 18.94 -12.15 12.29
N VAL A 160 19.16 -11.37 11.24
CA VAL A 160 19.47 -11.84 9.89
C VAL A 160 20.80 -11.22 9.46
N GLU A 161 21.77 -12.05 9.05
CA GLU A 161 23.07 -11.56 8.53
C GLU A 161 22.98 -11.26 7.03
N ALA A 162 22.22 -12.07 6.28
CA ALA A 162 22.05 -11.89 4.85
C ALA A 162 20.69 -12.39 4.38
N VAL A 163 20.15 -11.73 3.36
CA VAL A 163 18.93 -12.15 2.69
C VAL A 163 19.27 -12.47 1.23
N ARG A 164 18.80 -13.63 0.77
CA ARG A 164 18.92 -14.06 -0.63
C ARG A 164 17.56 -14.31 -1.21
N VAL A 165 17.29 -13.69 -2.35
CA VAL A 165 16.01 -13.75 -3.04
C VAL A 165 16.18 -14.43 -4.38
N ARG A 166 15.25 -15.33 -4.72
CA ARG A 166 15.08 -15.92 -6.06
C ARG A 166 13.69 -15.65 -6.54
N LEU A 167 13.56 -15.10 -7.73
CA LEU A 167 12.27 -14.97 -8.39
C LEU A 167 11.90 -16.32 -9.04
N ALA A 168 10.62 -16.70 -8.95
CA ALA A 168 10.14 -17.96 -9.52
C ALA A 168 10.44 -18.06 -11.02
N ASP A 169 10.27 -16.95 -11.74
CA ASP A 169 10.48 -16.85 -13.18
C ASP A 169 11.97 -16.80 -13.59
N ARG A 170 12.89 -16.62 -12.61
CA ARG A 170 14.35 -16.62 -12.78
C ARG A 170 15.05 -17.39 -11.67
N ALA A 171 14.70 -18.64 -11.51
CA ALA A 171 15.20 -19.50 -10.44
C ALA A 171 16.72 -19.67 -10.40
N SER A 172 17.43 -19.44 -11.50
CA SER A 172 18.90 -19.52 -11.59
C SER A 172 19.60 -18.29 -11.01
N GLU A 173 18.91 -17.14 -10.88
CA GLU A 173 19.47 -15.90 -10.41
C GLU A 173 19.22 -15.72 -8.91
N ILE A 174 20.28 -15.50 -8.15
CA ILE A 174 20.20 -15.18 -6.72
C ILE A 174 20.48 -13.70 -6.55
N LEU A 175 19.50 -12.97 -6.07
CA LEU A 175 19.59 -11.54 -5.81
C LEU A 175 19.88 -11.30 -4.33
N PRO A 176 20.77 -10.38 -3.98
CA PRO A 176 20.90 -9.91 -2.60
C PRO A 176 19.65 -9.13 -2.22
N GLY A 177 19.15 -9.34 -1.01
CA GLY A 177 18.04 -8.59 -0.46
C GLY A 177 18.45 -7.84 0.80
N GLU A 178 17.77 -6.74 1.07
CA GLU A 178 17.89 -5.97 2.31
C GLU A 178 16.56 -6.03 3.06
N LEU A 179 16.58 -6.47 4.31
CA LEU A 179 15.40 -6.50 5.17
C LEU A 179 15.06 -5.06 5.58
N LEU A 180 13.94 -4.54 5.07
CA LEU A 180 13.46 -3.20 5.42
C LEU A 180 12.78 -3.19 6.79
N GLY A 181 12.07 -4.24 7.12
CA GLY A 181 11.38 -4.39 8.39
C GLY A 181 10.22 -5.36 8.35
N GLU A 182 9.60 -5.53 9.51
CA GLU A 182 8.35 -6.27 9.67
C GLU A 182 7.17 -5.33 9.49
N VAL A 183 6.14 -5.79 8.78
CA VAL A 183 4.87 -5.07 8.70
C VAL A 183 4.18 -5.17 10.07
N PRO A 184 3.81 -4.04 10.70
CA PRO A 184 3.14 -4.06 11.99
C PRO A 184 1.85 -4.87 11.94
N ALA A 185 1.65 -5.72 12.92
CA ALA A 185 0.54 -6.64 13.12
C ALA A 185 0.59 -7.93 12.28
N ALA A 186 0.22 -9.01 12.96
CA ALA A 186 -0.11 -10.28 12.32
C ALA A 186 -1.37 -10.13 11.46
N SER A 187 -1.44 -10.87 10.38
CA SER A 187 -2.57 -10.86 9.45
C SER A 187 -3.07 -12.27 9.22
N ASP A 188 -4.36 -12.39 9.01
CA ASP A 188 -5.02 -13.61 8.54
C ASP A 188 -5.22 -13.62 7.01
N ALA A 189 -4.71 -12.58 6.31
CA ALA A 189 -4.85 -12.41 4.88
C ALA A 189 -3.50 -12.34 4.17
N LEU A 190 -3.35 -13.11 3.09
CA LEU A 190 -2.18 -13.09 2.21
C LEU A 190 -2.22 -11.87 1.28
N PRO A 191 -1.07 -11.24 1.01
CA PRO A 191 -0.97 -10.16 0.02
C PRO A 191 -1.30 -10.65 -1.40
N SER A 192 -1.09 -11.93 -1.68
CA SER A 192 -1.40 -12.56 -2.96
C SER A 192 -1.83 -14.02 -2.76
N ALA A 193 -2.85 -14.44 -3.51
CA ALA A 193 -3.26 -15.85 -3.54
C ALA A 193 -2.14 -16.80 -3.98
N ALA A 194 -1.14 -16.29 -4.72
CA ALA A 194 0.01 -17.07 -5.16
C ALA A 194 0.82 -17.70 -4.00
N LEU A 195 0.73 -17.15 -2.79
CA LEU A 195 1.41 -17.67 -1.59
C LEU A 195 0.62 -18.76 -0.87
N GLY A 196 -0.67 -18.88 -1.19
CA GLY A 196 -1.56 -19.85 -0.59
C GLY A 196 -1.39 -21.27 -1.15
N SER A 197 -1.69 -22.29 -0.35
CA SER A 197 -1.59 -23.72 -0.71
C SER A 197 -2.42 -24.08 -1.94
N ARG A 198 -3.54 -23.40 -2.21
CA ARG A 198 -4.38 -23.63 -3.40
C ARG A 198 -3.69 -23.24 -4.71
N ALA A 199 -2.78 -22.29 -4.65
CA ALA A 199 -1.98 -21.85 -5.81
C ALA A 199 -0.55 -22.42 -5.79
N GLY A 200 -0.30 -23.46 -4.96
CA GLY A 200 1.01 -24.11 -4.84
C GLY A 200 1.99 -23.38 -3.92
N GLY A 201 1.53 -22.45 -3.08
CA GLY A 201 2.32 -21.83 -2.02
C GLY A 201 2.41 -22.71 -0.77
N ALA A 202 3.26 -22.28 0.18
CA ALA A 202 3.49 -23.02 1.41
C ALA A 202 2.46 -22.72 2.52
N ILE A 203 1.68 -21.63 2.42
CA ILE A 203 0.79 -21.18 3.48
C ILE A 203 -0.60 -21.82 3.34
N PRO A 204 -1.09 -22.55 4.37
CA PRO A 204 -2.44 -23.10 4.37
C PRO A 204 -3.49 -22.00 4.37
N VAL A 205 -4.46 -22.08 3.44
CA VAL A 205 -5.57 -21.10 3.31
C VAL A 205 -6.91 -21.78 3.54
N ASP A 206 -7.91 -21.00 3.98
CA ASP A 206 -9.27 -21.48 4.15
C ASP A 206 -9.84 -21.90 2.78
N ALA A 207 -10.34 -23.14 2.72
CA ALA A 207 -10.96 -23.68 1.52
C ALA A 207 -12.28 -22.98 1.16
N ARG A 208 -12.89 -22.26 2.09
CA ARG A 208 -14.14 -21.51 1.92
C ARG A 208 -13.92 -20.13 1.33
N ASP A 209 -12.68 -19.62 1.37
CA ASP A 209 -12.37 -18.32 0.77
C ASP A 209 -12.26 -18.44 -0.76
N PRO A 210 -13.15 -17.80 -1.53
CA PRO A 210 -13.11 -17.85 -2.99
C PRO A 210 -11.84 -17.22 -3.57
N GLN A 211 -11.25 -16.26 -2.85
CA GLN A 211 -10.05 -15.55 -3.28
C GLN A 211 -8.76 -16.31 -2.93
N GLY A 212 -8.83 -17.31 -2.04
CA GLY A 212 -7.68 -18.11 -1.60
C GLY A 212 -6.61 -17.29 -0.89
N ARG A 213 -7.01 -16.27 -0.17
CA ARG A 213 -6.12 -15.35 0.53
C ARG A 213 -6.22 -15.42 2.04
N GLN A 214 -7.32 -15.94 2.59
CA GLN A 214 -7.52 -16.07 4.02
C GLN A 214 -6.74 -17.25 4.55
N THR A 215 -5.86 -17.04 5.52
CA THR A 215 -5.02 -18.07 6.13
C THR A 215 -5.73 -18.73 7.29
N LEU A 216 -5.36 -19.99 7.57
CA LEU A 216 -5.88 -20.73 8.73
C LEU A 216 -5.23 -20.29 10.05
N HIS A 217 -4.08 -19.66 9.98
CA HIS A 217 -3.31 -19.17 11.13
C HIS A 217 -2.78 -17.78 10.81
N GLU A 218 -2.56 -17.00 11.87
CA GLU A 218 -1.90 -15.70 11.74
C GLU A 218 -0.51 -15.85 11.13
N VAL A 219 -0.20 -14.93 10.22
CA VAL A 219 1.08 -14.86 9.52
C VAL A 219 1.69 -13.48 9.69
N PHE A 220 3.00 -13.42 9.59
CA PHE A 220 3.79 -12.19 9.72
C PHE A 220 4.40 -11.85 8.37
N ALA A 221 4.35 -10.57 8.02
CA ALA A 221 4.89 -10.09 6.77
C ALA A 221 6.19 -9.31 7.00
N PHE A 222 7.18 -9.55 6.13
CA PHE A 222 8.46 -8.84 6.12
C PHE A 222 8.68 -8.25 4.74
N ASP A 223 9.08 -6.99 4.70
CA ASP A 223 9.39 -6.29 3.47
C ASP A 223 10.90 -6.31 3.21
N ILE A 224 11.27 -6.70 2.01
CA ILE A 224 12.65 -6.85 1.56
C ILE A 224 12.84 -5.99 0.31
N ALA A 225 13.82 -5.10 0.33
CA ALA A 225 14.29 -4.43 -0.86
C ALA A 225 15.21 -5.36 -1.66
N VAL A 226 15.00 -5.39 -2.97
CA VAL A 226 15.82 -6.15 -3.90
C VAL A 226 16.31 -5.19 -4.99
N PRO A 227 17.64 -5.03 -5.20
CA PRO A 227 18.16 -4.18 -6.26
C PRO A 227 17.98 -4.85 -7.62
N TYR A 228 16.85 -4.55 -8.28
CA TYR A 228 16.52 -5.18 -9.54
C TYR A 228 15.72 -4.29 -10.47
N ALA A 229 16.41 -3.70 -11.44
CA ALA A 229 15.84 -2.77 -12.43
C ALA A 229 14.71 -3.38 -13.30
N GLN A 230 14.61 -4.71 -13.37
CA GLN A 230 13.60 -5.40 -14.19
C GLN A 230 12.49 -6.04 -13.35
N ALA A 231 12.48 -5.90 -12.04
CA ALA A 231 11.49 -6.53 -11.16
C ALA A 231 10.05 -6.08 -11.44
N LEU A 232 9.86 -4.95 -12.09
CA LEU A 232 8.56 -4.46 -12.52
C LEU A 232 7.85 -5.39 -13.52
N GLN A 233 8.58 -6.22 -14.24
CA GLN A 233 8.01 -7.23 -15.13
C GLN A 233 7.46 -8.43 -14.33
N PHE A 234 7.84 -8.55 -13.06
CA PHE A 234 7.52 -9.68 -12.18
C PHE A 234 6.60 -9.32 -11.03
N ILE A 235 5.90 -8.17 -11.12
CA ILE A 235 4.89 -7.80 -10.12
C ILE A 235 3.84 -8.89 -10.01
N GLY A 236 3.62 -9.37 -8.78
CA GLY A 236 2.72 -10.50 -8.51
C GLY A 236 3.36 -11.88 -8.64
N SER A 237 4.58 -11.98 -9.18
CA SER A 237 5.32 -13.23 -9.22
C SER A 237 5.80 -13.64 -7.84
N ARG A 238 5.87 -14.96 -7.64
CA ARG A 238 6.39 -15.54 -6.39
C ARG A 238 7.90 -15.36 -6.30
N ALA A 239 8.38 -15.13 -5.09
CA ALA A 239 9.77 -15.08 -4.74
C ALA A 239 10.08 -16.09 -3.61
N TYR A 240 11.19 -16.77 -3.69
CA TYR A 240 11.71 -17.65 -2.64
C TYR A 240 12.82 -16.91 -1.92
N VAL A 241 12.63 -16.71 -0.63
CA VAL A 241 13.57 -15.96 0.19
C VAL A 241 14.25 -16.85 1.20
N ARG A 242 15.56 -16.70 1.32
CA ARG A 242 16.36 -17.34 2.34
C ARG A 242 16.98 -16.28 3.22
N PHE A 243 16.66 -16.35 4.50
CA PHE A 243 17.31 -15.57 5.56
C PHE A 243 18.45 -16.39 6.14
N GLU A 244 19.64 -15.86 6.13
CA GLU A 244 20.85 -16.46 6.71
C GLU A 244 21.06 -15.84 8.08
N HIS A 245 21.18 -16.70 9.10
CA HIS A 245 21.36 -16.30 10.49
C HIS A 245 22.79 -16.57 10.93
N ALA A 246 23.24 -15.83 11.94
CA ALA A 246 24.53 -16.07 12.57
C ALA A 246 24.71 -17.52 13.00
N PRO A 247 25.88 -18.08 12.85
CA PRO A 247 26.17 -19.44 13.30
C PRO A 247 26.03 -19.53 14.81
N VAL A 248 24.98 -20.22 15.28
CA VAL A 248 24.79 -20.49 16.71
C VAL A 248 25.75 -21.61 17.09
N PRO A 249 26.64 -21.42 18.10
CA PRO A 249 27.52 -22.48 18.58
C PRO A 249 26.69 -23.72 18.98
N LEU A 250 27.16 -24.91 18.59
CA LEU A 250 26.46 -26.18 18.86
C LEU A 250 26.16 -26.41 20.35
N LEU A 251 26.99 -25.87 21.23
CA LEU A 251 26.80 -25.92 22.69
C LEU A 251 25.56 -25.17 23.17
N ALA A 252 25.25 -23.99 22.56
CA ALA A 252 24.04 -23.24 22.89
C ALA A 252 22.75 -23.97 22.42
N ARG A 253 22.79 -24.66 21.27
CA ARG A 253 21.68 -25.49 20.79
C ARG A 253 21.40 -26.70 21.72
N GLY A 254 22.44 -27.31 22.25
CA GLY A 254 22.33 -28.39 23.22
C GLY A 254 21.65 -27.95 24.52
N TYR A 255 22.06 -26.81 25.04
CA TYR A 255 21.51 -26.21 26.25
C TYR A 255 20.02 -25.87 26.12
N ASP A 256 19.62 -25.23 25.02
CA ASP A 256 18.20 -24.87 24.75
C ASP A 256 17.30 -26.10 24.53
N SER A 257 17.86 -27.18 23.97
CA SER A 257 17.13 -28.44 23.80
C SER A 257 16.89 -29.15 25.13
N VAL A 258 17.92 -29.19 25.99
CA VAL A 258 17.82 -29.76 27.34
C VAL A 258 16.91 -28.93 28.23
N ARG A 259 17.00 -27.61 28.18
CA ARG A 259 16.13 -26.72 28.94
C ARG A 259 14.66 -26.87 28.55
N ARG A 260 14.33 -27.03 27.27
CA ARG A 260 12.95 -27.28 26.80
C ARG A 260 12.44 -28.64 27.26
N LEU A 261 13.25 -29.70 27.25
CA LEU A 261 12.91 -31.01 27.77
C LEU A 261 12.65 -30.98 29.29
N VAL A 262 13.47 -30.27 30.03
CA VAL A 262 13.31 -30.15 31.49
C VAL A 262 12.06 -29.30 31.81
N MET A 263 11.77 -28.27 31.07
CA MET A 263 10.58 -27.45 31.30
C MET A 263 9.27 -28.14 30.88
N SER A 264 9.31 -29.09 29.93
CA SER A 264 8.11 -29.87 29.56
C SER A 264 7.77 -30.95 30.58
N GLU A 265 8.74 -31.41 31.39
CA GLU A 265 8.49 -32.40 32.46
C GLU A 265 8.13 -31.76 33.81
N ILE A 266 8.44 -30.48 34.04
CA ILE A 266 8.13 -29.81 35.31
C ILE A 266 6.75 -29.10 35.27
N GLY A 267 6.09 -29.09 34.09
CA GLY A 267 4.79 -28.43 33.86
C GLY A 267 3.56 -29.34 33.91
N GLU A 268 3.64 -30.58 34.46
CA GLU A 268 2.48 -31.40 34.83
C GLU A 268 2.17 -31.32 36.32
#